data_fb70a50d32c8843282ca0fa6cf010720
#
_entry.id   fb70a50d32c8843282ca0fa6cf010720
#
_cell.length_a   1.000
_cell.length_b   1.000
_cell.length_c   1.000
_cell.angle_alpha   90.00
_cell.angle_beta   90.00
_cell.angle_gamma   90.00
#
_symmetry.space_group_name_H-M   'P 1'
#
loop_
_entity.id
_entity.type
_entity.pdbx_description
1 polymer ?
#
loop_
_entity_poly.entity_id
_entity_poly.type
_entity_poly.pdbx_seq_one_letter_code
_entity_poly.pdbx_strand_id
1 'polypeptide(L)'
;MPYQFASIPKKGQTALKRQVERWLRRKSLGIQHALKLDVKGAYEHTKQELVLAILQYEIPRAAWLLAVVRCLLAMSPNGGLLIGGYLEAWMFNLVASYILVRILGYVKTRRGVSVPLVVRSGSYMDDLVLMGRRWADIQSAARKITKWVKDTLHLTIKDSWVRVDFLSLAEEHRRRRLKGAAKGCPGLDMAGYVMHRTYTTVRPGIFKRARRQYMRAGTDLQRGHFIPLYRSYRLISYNGYFKGTKSRAAAEALNQQKLFKSAKWAVRAAAIKERSLAV
;
A
#
# COMPACT_ATOMS: atom_id res chain seq x y z
N MET A 1 -12.67 -7.54 6.23
CA MET A 1 -12.34 -6.23 5.62
C MET A 1 -11.71 -6.47 4.24
N PRO A 2 -12.48 -6.36 3.16
CA PRO A 2 -12.03 -6.88 1.86
C PRO A 2 -10.93 -6.05 1.20
N TYR A 3 -10.84 -4.74 1.44
CA TYR A 3 -10.00 -3.82 0.68
C TYR A 3 -8.92 -3.09 1.51
N GLN A 4 -8.53 -3.66 2.63
CA GLN A 4 -7.34 -3.29 3.39
C GLN A 4 -6.23 -4.28 3.10
N PHE A 5 -4.99 -3.78 2.95
CA PHE A 5 -3.89 -4.58 2.43
C PHE A 5 -2.61 -4.53 3.26
N ALA A 6 -2.53 -3.70 4.30
CA ALA A 6 -1.38 -3.64 5.19
C ALA A 6 -1.61 -4.47 6.45
N SER A 7 -0.56 -5.09 6.96
CA SER A 7 -0.52 -5.82 8.24
C SER A 7 -1.62 -6.88 8.42
N ILE A 8 -2.15 -7.43 7.33
CA ILE A 8 -3.18 -8.48 7.34
C ILE A 8 -2.58 -9.76 6.71
N PRO A 9 -2.74 -10.94 7.34
CA PRO A 9 -2.25 -12.20 6.80
C PRO A 9 -2.69 -12.43 5.34
N LYS A 10 -1.78 -12.94 4.51
CA LYS A 10 -1.98 -13.20 3.07
C LYS A 10 -2.29 -11.96 2.22
N LYS A 11 -2.25 -10.76 2.79
CA LYS A 11 -2.34 -9.49 2.08
C LYS A 11 -0.97 -8.78 2.06
N GLY A 12 -0.90 -7.55 1.60
CA GLY A 12 0.34 -6.78 1.49
C GLY A 12 0.41 -6.02 0.18
N GLN A 13 1.54 -5.42 -0.09
CA GLN A 13 1.79 -4.58 -1.26
C GLN A 13 1.43 -5.26 -2.59
N THR A 14 1.81 -6.55 -2.74
CA THR A 14 1.52 -7.32 -3.95
C THR A 14 0.03 -7.62 -4.11
N ALA A 15 -0.68 -7.85 -3.00
CA ALA A 15 -2.13 -8.09 -3.02
C ALA A 15 -2.87 -6.80 -3.40
N LEU A 16 -2.49 -5.65 -2.84
CA LEU A 16 -3.01 -4.35 -3.25
C LEU A 16 -2.80 -4.11 -4.75
N LYS A 17 -1.55 -4.28 -5.24
CA LYS A 17 -1.22 -4.15 -6.66
C LYS A 17 -2.16 -4.97 -7.54
N ARG A 18 -2.27 -6.28 -7.26
CA ARG A 18 -3.14 -7.19 -8.03
C ARG A 18 -4.60 -6.78 -7.99
N GLN A 19 -5.08 -6.28 -6.85
CA GLN A 19 -6.46 -5.86 -6.70
C GLN A 19 -6.76 -4.59 -7.50
N VAL A 20 -5.89 -3.58 -7.43
CA VAL A 20 -6.02 -2.34 -8.21
C VAL A 20 -5.94 -2.64 -9.72
N GLU A 21 -4.98 -3.47 -10.15
CA GLU A 21 -4.88 -3.92 -11.54
C GLU A 21 -6.18 -4.59 -12.03
N ARG A 22 -6.78 -5.45 -11.20
CA ARG A 22 -8.06 -6.10 -11.49
C ARG A 22 -9.19 -5.07 -11.65
N TRP A 23 -9.25 -4.07 -10.76
CA TRP A 23 -10.24 -3.01 -10.85
C TRP A 23 -10.10 -2.17 -12.13
N LEU A 24 -8.87 -1.80 -12.48
CA LEU A 24 -8.60 -0.98 -13.67
C LEU A 24 -8.87 -1.73 -14.98
N ARG A 25 -8.63 -3.04 -15.02
CA ARG A 25 -8.88 -3.89 -16.20
C ARG A 25 -10.37 -4.21 -16.39
N ARG A 26 -11.17 -4.20 -15.34
CA ARG A 26 -12.59 -4.54 -15.39
C ARG A 26 -13.40 -3.40 -16.02
N LYS A 27 -13.67 -3.50 -17.33
CA LYS A 27 -14.40 -2.47 -18.12
C LYS A 27 -15.75 -2.08 -17.51
N SER A 28 -16.52 -3.04 -16.95
CA SER A 28 -17.83 -2.80 -16.34
C SER A 28 -17.80 -1.82 -15.15
N LEU A 29 -16.66 -1.67 -14.48
CA LEU A 29 -16.49 -0.69 -13.40
C LEU A 29 -16.39 0.75 -13.94
N GLY A 30 -15.94 0.95 -15.19
CA GLY A 30 -15.81 2.26 -15.81
C GLY A 30 -14.89 3.23 -15.07
N ILE A 31 -13.91 2.74 -14.33
CA ILE A 31 -12.98 3.58 -13.55
C ILE A 31 -12.16 4.44 -14.50
N GLN A 32 -12.22 5.77 -14.33
CA GLN A 32 -11.45 6.74 -15.10
C GLN A 32 -10.53 7.57 -14.22
N HIS A 33 -10.89 7.76 -12.95
CA HIS A 33 -10.18 8.61 -12.02
C HIS A 33 -9.87 7.86 -10.73
N ALA A 34 -8.76 8.22 -10.10
CA ALA A 34 -8.46 7.89 -8.72
C ALA A 34 -8.06 9.15 -7.95
N LEU A 35 -8.31 9.12 -6.65
CA LEU A 35 -7.87 10.12 -5.70
C LEU A 35 -7.19 9.39 -4.55
N LYS A 36 -5.93 9.71 -4.31
CA LYS A 36 -5.19 9.25 -3.14
C LYS A 36 -5.30 10.30 -2.04
N LEU A 37 -5.65 9.84 -0.85
CA LEU A 37 -5.71 10.60 0.39
C LEU A 37 -4.72 9.99 1.38
N ASP A 38 -4.25 10.78 2.33
CA ASP A 38 -3.30 10.38 3.36
C ASP A 38 -3.82 10.86 4.73
N VAL A 39 -3.86 9.97 5.72
CA VAL A 39 -4.23 10.31 7.09
C VAL A 39 -3.02 10.87 7.82
N LYS A 40 -3.10 12.11 8.28
CA LYS A 40 -2.00 12.79 8.99
C LYS A 40 -1.76 12.14 10.35
N GLY A 41 -0.51 11.72 10.61
CA GLY A 41 -0.13 11.14 11.91
C GLY A 41 -1.04 9.99 12.34
N ALA A 42 -1.35 9.08 11.39
CA ALA A 42 -2.38 8.06 11.53
C ALA A 42 -2.30 7.27 12.84
N TYR A 43 -1.10 6.90 13.25
CA TYR A 43 -0.88 6.17 14.52
C TYR A 43 -0.91 7.10 15.73
N GLU A 44 -0.16 8.17 15.70
CA GLU A 44 0.00 9.10 16.82
C GLU A 44 -1.32 9.81 17.18
N HIS A 45 -2.15 10.11 16.19
CA HIS A 45 -3.41 10.83 16.39
C HIS A 45 -4.60 9.88 16.60
N THR A 46 -4.48 8.58 16.36
CA THR A 46 -5.57 7.63 16.66
C THR A 46 -5.60 7.38 18.15
N LYS A 47 -6.58 7.97 18.83
CA LYS A 47 -6.75 7.83 20.28
C LYS A 47 -7.09 6.40 20.67
N GLN A 48 -6.50 5.92 21.77
CA GLN A 48 -6.74 4.58 22.30
C GLN A 48 -8.22 4.38 22.70
N GLU A 49 -8.86 5.43 23.25
CA GLU A 49 -10.27 5.42 23.62
C GLU A 49 -11.18 5.16 22.42
N LEU A 50 -10.88 5.77 21.26
CA LEU A 50 -11.61 5.51 20.02
C LEU A 50 -11.52 4.03 19.61
N VAL A 51 -10.31 3.48 19.65
CA VAL A 51 -10.07 2.08 19.31
C VAL A 51 -10.80 1.14 20.25
N LEU A 52 -10.73 1.40 21.55
CA LEU A 52 -11.42 0.61 22.59
C LEU A 52 -12.95 0.69 22.46
N ALA A 53 -13.49 1.88 22.16
CA ALA A 53 -14.92 2.05 21.92
C ALA A 53 -15.38 1.24 20.69
N ILE A 54 -14.62 1.27 19.59
CA ILE A 54 -14.91 0.47 18.40
C ILE A 54 -14.84 -1.03 18.73
N LEU A 55 -13.81 -1.49 19.43
CA LEU A 55 -13.68 -2.90 19.83
C LEU A 55 -14.82 -3.35 20.73
N GLN A 56 -15.21 -2.52 21.71
CA GLN A 56 -16.34 -2.84 22.58
C GLN A 56 -17.66 -2.98 21.81
N TYR A 57 -17.84 -2.15 20.77
CA TYR A 57 -19.00 -2.26 19.87
C TYR A 57 -18.95 -3.54 19.03
N GLU A 58 -17.80 -3.89 18.46
CA GLU A 58 -17.64 -5.06 17.57
C GLU A 58 -17.64 -6.40 18.31
N ILE A 59 -17.09 -6.43 19.53
CA ILE A 59 -16.93 -7.65 20.34
C ILE A 59 -17.40 -7.45 21.79
N PRO A 60 -18.67 -7.10 22.02
CA PRO A 60 -19.16 -6.70 23.35
C PRO A 60 -19.03 -7.80 24.42
N ARG A 61 -19.00 -9.07 24.02
CA ARG A 61 -18.90 -10.22 24.93
C ARG A 61 -17.47 -10.62 25.29
N ALA A 62 -16.45 -9.96 24.73
CA ALA A 62 -15.05 -10.30 24.94
C ALA A 62 -14.36 -9.34 25.94
N ALA A 63 -14.95 -9.14 27.13
CA ALA A 63 -14.46 -8.20 28.13
C ALA A 63 -12.99 -8.45 28.51
N TRP A 64 -12.60 -9.73 28.67
CA TRP A 64 -11.22 -10.11 28.96
C TRP A 64 -10.23 -9.65 27.87
N LEU A 65 -10.61 -9.79 26.58
CA LEU A 65 -9.78 -9.37 25.47
C LEU A 65 -9.66 -7.84 25.43
N LEU A 66 -10.74 -7.11 25.71
CA LEU A 66 -10.73 -5.65 25.84
C LEU A 66 -9.79 -5.20 26.95
N ALA A 67 -9.78 -5.88 28.10
CA ALA A 67 -8.86 -5.59 29.20
C ALA A 67 -7.40 -5.79 28.76
N VAL A 68 -7.07 -6.91 28.12
CA VAL A 68 -5.73 -7.19 27.59
C VAL A 68 -5.31 -6.13 26.58
N VAL A 69 -6.15 -5.80 25.60
CA VAL A 69 -5.86 -4.77 24.59
C VAL A 69 -5.62 -3.42 25.25
N ARG A 70 -6.43 -3.05 26.25
CA ARG A 70 -6.26 -1.79 27.02
C ARG A 70 -4.90 -1.74 27.70
N CYS A 71 -4.49 -2.81 28.39
CA CYS A 71 -3.19 -2.89 29.03
C CYS A 71 -2.03 -2.74 28.01
N LEU A 72 -2.13 -3.41 26.86
CA LEU A 72 -1.10 -3.33 25.82
C LEU A 72 -1.02 -1.93 25.20
N LEU A 73 -2.15 -1.30 24.90
CA LEU A 73 -2.19 0.06 24.35
C LEU A 73 -1.68 1.11 25.35
N ALA A 74 -1.93 0.93 26.65
CA ALA A 74 -1.43 1.83 27.71
C ALA A 74 0.09 1.91 27.78
N MET A 75 0.83 0.97 27.16
CA MET A 75 2.29 1.04 27.03
C MET A 75 2.75 2.15 26.07
N SER A 76 1.86 2.70 25.25
CA SER A 76 2.16 3.85 24.38
C SER A 76 2.10 5.16 25.17
N PRO A 77 3.19 5.94 25.27
CA PRO A 77 3.28 7.08 26.19
C PRO A 77 2.39 8.26 25.84
N ASN A 78 1.90 8.38 24.59
CA ASN A 78 1.24 9.59 24.10
C ASN A 78 -0.29 9.43 23.92
N GLY A 79 -0.90 8.37 24.48
CA GLY A 79 -2.34 8.10 24.30
C GLY A 79 -2.79 7.82 22.86
N GLY A 80 -1.84 7.76 21.93
CA GLY A 80 -2.03 7.30 20.55
C GLY A 80 -1.56 5.85 20.36
N LEU A 81 -1.46 5.41 19.11
CA LEU A 81 -0.92 4.11 18.74
C LEU A 81 0.59 4.19 18.53
N LEU A 82 1.33 3.17 18.96
CA LEU A 82 2.78 3.11 18.80
C LEU A 82 3.16 2.78 17.35
N ILE A 83 4.07 3.56 16.77
CA ILE A 83 4.59 3.31 15.43
C ILE A 83 5.49 2.06 15.46
N GLY A 84 5.18 1.08 14.60
CA GLY A 84 5.93 -0.16 14.49
C GLY A 84 5.39 -1.30 15.36
N GLY A 85 4.41 -1.06 16.21
CA GLY A 85 3.72 -2.09 16.97
C GLY A 85 2.80 -2.94 16.09
N TYR A 86 2.78 -4.25 16.34
CA TYR A 86 1.95 -5.18 15.56
C TYR A 86 0.47 -5.04 15.91
N LEU A 87 0.15 -4.93 17.19
CA LEU A 87 -1.21 -4.71 17.67
C LEU A 87 -1.78 -3.40 17.14
N GLU A 88 -1.00 -2.34 17.21
CA GLU A 88 -1.38 -0.99 16.80
C GLU A 88 -1.68 -0.92 15.30
N ALA A 89 -0.94 -1.67 14.48
CA ALA A 89 -1.22 -1.78 13.06
C ALA A 89 -2.59 -2.43 12.79
N TRP A 90 -2.98 -3.42 13.60
CA TRP A 90 -4.33 -4.02 13.54
C TRP A 90 -5.39 -3.05 14.01
N MET A 91 -5.14 -2.32 15.08
CA MET A 91 -6.06 -1.33 15.63
C MET A 91 -6.32 -0.20 14.64
N PHE A 92 -5.25 0.33 14.02
CA PHE A 92 -5.43 1.32 12.97
C PHE A 92 -6.18 0.76 11.74
N ASN A 93 -5.92 -0.49 11.34
CA ASN A 93 -6.69 -1.14 10.27
C ASN A 93 -8.18 -1.25 10.62
N LEU A 94 -8.54 -1.48 11.88
CA LEU A 94 -9.92 -1.48 12.32
C LEU A 94 -10.55 -0.09 12.11
N VAL A 95 -9.91 0.98 12.55
CA VAL A 95 -10.37 2.37 12.31
C VAL A 95 -10.48 2.67 10.82
N ALA A 96 -9.46 2.33 10.02
CA ALA A 96 -9.45 2.52 8.57
C ALA A 96 -10.58 1.75 7.87
N SER A 97 -11.06 0.62 8.44
CA SER A 97 -12.19 -0.10 7.87
C SER A 97 -13.50 0.69 7.92
N TYR A 98 -13.73 1.42 9.01
CA TYR A 98 -14.89 2.30 9.13
C TYR A 98 -14.83 3.43 8.10
N ILE A 99 -13.64 4.00 7.88
CA ILE A 99 -13.43 5.01 6.82
C ILE A 99 -13.78 4.42 5.45
N LEU A 100 -13.32 3.22 5.11
CA LEU A 100 -13.59 2.56 3.83
C LEU A 100 -15.08 2.23 3.64
N VAL A 101 -15.74 1.71 4.66
CA VAL A 101 -17.18 1.41 4.63
C VAL A 101 -17.95 2.72 4.41
N ARG A 102 -17.61 3.78 5.11
CA ARG A 102 -18.24 5.09 4.96
C ARG A 102 -18.08 5.67 3.56
N ILE A 103 -16.86 5.60 2.98
CA ILE A 103 -16.58 6.03 1.61
C ILE A 103 -17.47 5.30 0.61
N LEU A 104 -17.56 3.98 0.71
CA LEU A 104 -18.35 3.16 -0.21
C LEU A 104 -19.85 3.34 -0.05
N GLY A 105 -20.32 3.80 1.11
CA GLY A 105 -21.70 4.12 1.40
C GLY A 105 -22.18 5.46 0.82
N TYR A 106 -21.29 6.33 0.32
CA TYR A 106 -21.72 7.59 -0.26
C TYR A 106 -22.39 7.40 -1.62
N VAL A 107 -23.63 7.80 -1.70
CA VAL A 107 -24.47 7.76 -2.91
C VAL A 107 -24.99 9.14 -3.27
N LYS A 108 -25.48 9.29 -4.51
CA LYS A 108 -26.28 10.41 -4.97
C LYS A 108 -27.47 9.88 -5.80
N THR A 109 -28.55 10.61 -5.80
CA THR A 109 -29.67 10.34 -6.69
C THR A 109 -29.42 10.98 -8.05
N ARG A 110 -29.59 10.22 -9.14
CA ARG A 110 -29.54 10.72 -10.51
C ARG A 110 -30.66 10.09 -11.30
N ARG A 111 -31.57 10.90 -11.81
CA ARG A 111 -32.77 10.46 -12.56
C ARG A 111 -33.54 9.37 -11.76
N GLY A 112 -33.80 9.59 -10.48
CA GLY A 112 -34.51 8.65 -9.61
C GLY A 112 -33.69 7.42 -9.15
N VAL A 113 -32.46 7.21 -9.67
CA VAL A 113 -31.62 6.05 -9.32
C VAL A 113 -30.51 6.46 -8.37
N SER A 114 -30.31 5.66 -7.32
CA SER A 114 -29.17 5.81 -6.40
C SER A 114 -27.87 5.33 -7.05
N VAL A 115 -26.89 6.22 -7.17
CA VAL A 115 -25.60 5.94 -7.82
C VAL A 115 -24.47 6.17 -6.82
N PRO A 116 -23.54 5.21 -6.64
CA PRO A 116 -22.40 5.40 -5.75
C PRO A 116 -21.46 6.48 -6.26
N LEU A 117 -20.95 7.33 -5.35
CA LEU A 117 -19.95 8.34 -5.67
C LEU A 117 -18.58 7.71 -5.94
N VAL A 118 -18.26 6.63 -5.24
CA VAL A 118 -17.01 5.89 -5.36
C VAL A 118 -17.30 4.45 -5.78
N VAL A 119 -16.67 4.01 -6.86
CA VAL A 119 -16.88 2.65 -7.42
C VAL A 119 -16.07 1.62 -6.64
N ARG A 120 -14.84 1.98 -6.26
CA ARG A 120 -13.93 1.16 -5.45
C ARG A 120 -13.09 2.05 -4.55
N SER A 121 -12.78 1.52 -3.37
CA SER A 121 -11.88 2.15 -2.42
C SER A 121 -11.01 1.08 -1.75
N GLY A 122 -9.82 1.45 -1.31
CA GLY A 122 -8.93 0.57 -0.58
C GLY A 122 -7.91 1.35 0.23
N SER A 123 -7.27 0.68 1.19
CA SER A 123 -6.22 1.29 2.02
C SER A 123 -4.96 0.44 2.08
N TYR A 124 -3.86 1.12 2.27
CA TYR A 124 -2.58 0.53 2.64
C TYR A 124 -1.95 1.40 3.73
N MET A 125 -2.02 0.96 4.97
CA MET A 125 -1.73 1.81 6.13
C MET A 125 -2.58 3.10 6.08
N ASP A 126 -1.93 4.25 6.21
CA ASP A 126 -2.48 5.61 6.17
C ASP A 126 -2.92 6.08 4.78
N ASP A 127 -2.43 5.43 3.72
CA ASP A 127 -2.81 5.73 2.33
C ASP A 127 -4.19 5.18 1.99
N LEU A 128 -5.13 6.04 1.61
CA LEU A 128 -6.47 5.70 1.12
C LEU A 128 -6.57 6.00 -0.37
N VAL A 129 -7.28 5.17 -1.13
CA VAL A 129 -7.58 5.43 -2.54
C VAL A 129 -9.06 5.34 -2.82
N LEU A 130 -9.60 6.36 -3.47
CA LEU A 130 -10.97 6.43 -3.99
C LEU A 130 -10.90 6.33 -5.51
N MET A 131 -11.67 5.43 -6.11
CA MET A 131 -11.67 5.21 -7.57
C MET A 131 -13.09 5.28 -8.11
N GLY A 132 -13.28 5.95 -9.24
CA GLY A 132 -14.61 6.12 -9.81
C GLY A 132 -14.60 6.57 -11.26
N ARG A 133 -15.85 6.75 -11.78
CA ARG A 133 -16.12 7.09 -13.18
C ARG A 133 -16.00 8.59 -13.46
N ARG A 134 -16.33 9.42 -12.47
CA ARG A 134 -16.44 10.89 -12.61
C ARG A 134 -15.63 11.56 -11.54
N TRP A 135 -14.83 12.52 -11.92
CA TRP A 135 -14.00 13.28 -10.99
C TRP A 135 -14.83 14.00 -9.91
N ALA A 136 -15.90 14.70 -10.33
CA ALA A 136 -16.75 15.44 -9.40
C ALA A 136 -17.35 14.56 -8.29
N ASP A 137 -17.69 13.28 -8.61
CA ASP A 137 -18.23 12.35 -7.63
C ASP A 137 -17.19 11.94 -6.60
N ILE A 138 -15.96 11.63 -7.05
CA ILE A 138 -14.83 11.30 -6.17
C ILE A 138 -14.48 12.48 -5.28
N GLN A 139 -14.42 13.69 -5.84
CA GLN A 139 -14.13 14.91 -5.10
C GLN A 139 -15.20 15.19 -4.03
N SER A 140 -16.48 14.99 -4.38
CA SER A 140 -17.58 15.12 -3.41
C SER A 140 -17.45 14.10 -2.27
N ALA A 141 -17.15 12.83 -2.59
CA ALA A 141 -16.91 11.80 -1.59
C ALA A 141 -15.71 12.12 -0.70
N ALA A 142 -14.62 12.64 -1.29
CA ALA A 142 -13.42 13.03 -0.55
C ALA A 142 -13.70 14.13 0.47
N ARG A 143 -14.42 15.19 0.07
CA ARG A 143 -14.83 16.27 0.98
C ARG A 143 -15.70 15.74 2.12
N LYS A 144 -16.69 14.88 1.82
CA LYS A 144 -17.57 14.26 2.81
C LYS A 144 -16.80 13.39 3.80
N ILE A 145 -15.88 12.56 3.32
CA ILE A 145 -15.10 11.69 4.20
C ILE A 145 -14.11 12.48 5.04
N THR A 146 -13.46 13.51 4.50
CA THR A 146 -12.55 14.37 5.25
C THR A 146 -13.27 15.04 6.42
N LYS A 147 -14.47 15.58 6.17
CA LYS A 147 -15.30 16.15 7.23
C LYS A 147 -15.69 15.10 8.26
N TRP A 148 -16.22 13.95 7.84
CA TRP A 148 -16.65 12.90 8.75
C TRP A 148 -15.50 12.33 9.59
N VAL A 149 -14.32 12.11 9.01
CA VAL A 149 -13.13 11.65 9.72
C VAL A 149 -12.71 12.64 10.80
N LYS A 150 -12.78 13.94 10.50
CA LYS A 150 -12.49 15.01 11.47
C LYS A 150 -13.51 15.03 12.60
N ASP A 151 -14.80 15.04 12.26
CA ASP A 151 -15.90 15.24 13.20
C ASP A 151 -16.16 14.00 14.08
N THR A 152 -15.97 12.78 13.53
CA THR A 152 -16.33 11.52 14.20
C THR A 152 -15.14 10.76 14.77
N LEU A 153 -14.01 10.74 14.05
CA LEU A 153 -12.82 9.97 14.45
C LEU A 153 -11.74 10.88 15.05
N HIS A 154 -11.93 12.21 15.01
CA HIS A 154 -10.95 13.22 15.43
C HIS A 154 -9.58 13.06 14.73
N LEU A 155 -9.57 12.50 13.51
CA LEU A 155 -8.41 12.35 12.66
C LEU A 155 -8.42 13.40 11.55
N THR A 156 -7.23 13.68 11.00
CA THR A 156 -7.09 14.67 9.93
C THR A 156 -6.62 13.98 8.65
N ILE A 157 -7.34 14.19 7.55
CA ILE A 157 -6.84 13.83 6.21
C ILE A 157 -6.04 15.03 5.69
N LYS A 158 -4.83 14.78 5.16
CA LYS A 158 -3.97 15.83 4.59
C LYS A 158 -4.64 16.48 3.39
N ASP A 159 -4.42 17.78 3.19
CA ASP A 159 -4.96 18.52 2.02
C ASP A 159 -4.20 18.22 0.72
N SER A 160 -3.06 17.54 0.79
CA SER A 160 -2.24 17.13 -0.35
C SER A 160 -2.85 15.93 -1.09
N TRP A 161 -4.03 16.13 -1.68
CA TRP A 161 -4.72 15.10 -2.44
C TRP A 161 -4.06 14.87 -3.80
N VAL A 162 -3.81 13.61 -4.14
CA VAL A 162 -3.19 13.26 -5.42
C VAL A 162 -4.24 12.69 -6.37
N ARG A 163 -4.59 13.48 -7.40
CA ARG A 163 -5.49 13.07 -8.49
C ARG A 163 -4.73 12.26 -9.53
N VAL A 164 -5.34 11.20 -10.00
CA VAL A 164 -4.86 10.39 -11.13
C VAL A 164 -5.99 10.21 -12.13
N ASP A 165 -5.77 10.66 -13.37
CA ASP A 165 -6.69 10.46 -14.50
C ASP A 165 -6.11 9.36 -15.39
N PHE A 166 -6.74 8.17 -15.37
CA PHE A 166 -6.27 7.05 -16.15
C PHE A 166 -6.62 7.23 -17.63
N LEU A 167 -5.65 7.03 -18.49
CA LEU A 167 -5.86 7.01 -19.93
C LEU A 167 -6.85 5.92 -20.35
N SER A 168 -7.51 6.09 -21.47
CA SER A 168 -8.24 5.00 -22.14
C SER A 168 -7.26 3.89 -22.56
N LEU A 169 -7.78 2.67 -22.79
CA LEU A 169 -6.93 1.55 -23.25
C LEU A 169 -6.22 1.89 -24.57
N ALA A 170 -6.96 2.48 -25.52
CA ALA A 170 -6.42 2.84 -26.82
C ALA A 170 -5.30 3.89 -26.71
N GLU A 171 -5.52 4.94 -25.92
CA GLU A 171 -4.55 6.01 -25.70
C GLU A 171 -3.30 5.52 -24.98
N GLU A 172 -3.47 4.67 -23.97
CA GLU A 172 -2.32 4.09 -23.26
C GLU A 172 -1.50 3.16 -24.19
N HIS A 173 -2.17 2.37 -25.03
CA HIS A 173 -1.49 1.55 -26.03
C HIS A 173 -0.77 2.40 -27.08
N ARG A 174 -1.39 3.49 -27.56
CA ARG A 174 -0.77 4.45 -28.49
C ARG A 174 0.50 5.05 -27.87
N ARG A 175 0.40 5.59 -26.67
CA ARG A 175 1.55 6.20 -25.99
C ARG A 175 2.69 5.23 -25.72
N ARG A 176 2.37 3.97 -25.45
CA ARG A 176 3.39 2.92 -25.21
C ARG A 176 4.22 2.56 -26.45
N ARG A 177 3.70 2.79 -27.66
CA ARG A 177 4.43 2.55 -28.91
C ARG A 177 5.43 3.67 -29.22
N LEU A 178 5.21 4.86 -28.71
CA LEU A 178 6.11 5.99 -28.91
C LEU A 178 7.35 5.84 -28.00
N LYS A 179 8.55 5.98 -28.57
CA LYS A 179 9.80 5.96 -27.77
C LYS A 179 9.75 7.08 -26.72
N GLY A 180 10.03 6.75 -25.46
CA GLY A 180 9.99 7.73 -24.36
C GLY A 180 8.61 7.97 -23.75
N ALA A 181 7.56 7.42 -24.28
CA ALA A 181 6.17 7.67 -23.90
C ALA A 181 5.76 7.15 -22.51
N ALA A 182 6.57 6.29 -21.89
CA ALA A 182 6.33 5.85 -20.51
C ALA A 182 6.39 7.02 -19.50
N LYS A 183 7.02 8.14 -19.85
CA LYS A 183 7.12 9.33 -18.98
C LYS A 183 5.81 10.12 -18.84
N GLY A 184 4.84 9.94 -19.71
CA GLY A 184 3.60 10.72 -19.73
C GLY A 184 2.33 9.96 -19.32
N CYS A 185 2.41 8.66 -19.00
CA CYS A 185 1.22 7.92 -18.59
C CYS A 185 0.94 8.12 -17.10
N PRO A 186 -0.19 8.72 -16.71
CA PRO A 186 -0.56 8.84 -15.31
C PRO A 186 -0.77 7.46 -14.69
N GLY A 187 -0.36 7.31 -13.43
CA GLY A 187 -0.51 6.07 -12.69
C GLY A 187 -0.68 6.33 -11.20
N LEU A 188 -1.40 5.45 -10.53
CA LEU A 188 -1.61 5.49 -9.09
C LEU A 188 -0.33 5.03 -8.37
N ASP A 189 0.31 5.96 -7.66
CA ASP A 189 1.49 5.67 -6.83
C ASP A 189 1.05 5.27 -5.42
N MET A 190 1.10 3.96 -5.11
CA MET A 190 0.71 3.42 -3.82
C MET A 190 1.51 2.15 -3.48
N ALA A 191 1.86 1.96 -2.21
CA ALA A 191 2.59 0.79 -1.69
C ALA A 191 3.86 0.43 -2.47
N GLY A 192 4.57 1.42 -3.02
CA GLY A 192 5.83 1.22 -3.76
C GLY A 192 5.69 0.87 -5.23
N TYR A 193 4.47 0.87 -5.75
CA TYR A 193 4.16 0.66 -7.16
C TYR A 193 3.52 1.90 -7.79
N VAL A 194 3.73 2.06 -9.09
CA VAL A 194 2.94 2.98 -9.92
C VAL A 194 2.09 2.14 -10.86
N MET A 195 0.78 2.14 -10.62
CA MET A 195 -0.19 1.29 -11.29
C MET A 195 -0.91 2.10 -12.37
N HIS A 196 -0.71 1.72 -13.63
CA HIS A 196 -1.39 2.24 -14.79
C HIS A 196 -2.55 1.33 -15.18
N ARG A 197 -3.33 1.68 -16.18
CA ARG A 197 -4.47 0.86 -16.60
C ARG A 197 -4.08 -0.53 -17.09
N THR A 198 -3.00 -0.65 -17.87
CA THR A 198 -2.60 -1.91 -18.51
C THR A 198 -1.34 -2.53 -17.92
N TYR A 199 -0.56 -1.78 -17.16
CA TYR A 199 0.71 -2.24 -16.59
C TYR A 199 1.02 -1.58 -15.25
N THR A 200 1.97 -2.14 -14.54
CA THR A 200 2.50 -1.59 -13.29
C THR A 200 4.02 -1.52 -13.37
N THR A 201 4.57 -0.44 -12.81
CA THR A 201 6.01 -0.26 -12.62
C THR A 201 6.34 -0.16 -11.14
N VAL A 202 7.58 -0.38 -10.80
CA VAL A 202 8.09 -0.08 -9.46
C VAL A 202 8.28 1.43 -9.34
N ARG A 203 7.94 2.00 -8.18
CA ARG A 203 8.14 3.43 -7.89
C ARG A 203 9.58 3.86 -8.21
N PRO A 204 9.82 4.97 -8.94
CA PRO A 204 11.15 5.35 -9.40
C PRO A 204 12.21 5.43 -8.29
N GLY A 205 11.85 5.94 -7.11
CA GLY A 205 12.76 6.01 -5.96
C GLY A 205 13.19 4.63 -5.45
N ILE A 206 12.27 3.65 -5.43
CA ILE A 206 12.58 2.26 -5.04
C ILE A 206 13.46 1.62 -6.12
N PHE A 207 13.12 1.80 -7.40
CA PHE A 207 13.92 1.29 -8.52
C PHE A 207 15.36 1.82 -8.49
N LYS A 208 15.55 3.13 -8.28
CA LYS A 208 16.88 3.74 -8.19
C LYS A 208 17.71 3.18 -7.02
N ARG A 209 17.07 2.96 -5.86
CA ARG A 209 17.75 2.35 -4.70
C ARG A 209 18.11 0.89 -4.96
N ALA A 210 17.18 0.12 -5.52
CA ALA A 210 17.43 -1.28 -5.91
C ALA A 210 18.59 -1.39 -6.91
N ARG A 211 18.56 -0.58 -7.99
CA ARG A 211 19.63 -0.54 -9.00
C ARG A 211 21.00 -0.34 -8.35
N ARG A 212 21.13 0.64 -7.45
CA ARG A 212 22.39 0.88 -6.74
C ARG A 212 22.87 -0.34 -5.94
N GLN A 213 21.96 -1.05 -5.27
CA GLN A 213 22.33 -2.26 -4.50
C GLN A 213 22.72 -3.42 -5.41
N TYR A 214 22.01 -3.63 -6.54
CA TYR A 214 22.38 -4.66 -7.52
C TYR A 214 23.74 -4.37 -8.17
N MET A 215 24.03 -3.15 -8.55
CA MET A 215 25.33 -2.77 -9.12
C MET A 215 26.48 -3.02 -8.12
N ARG A 216 26.33 -2.59 -6.87
CA ARG A 216 27.32 -2.81 -5.82
C ARG A 216 27.55 -4.31 -5.53
N ALA A 217 26.47 -5.09 -5.46
CA ALA A 217 26.59 -6.54 -5.29
C ALA A 217 27.27 -7.24 -6.48
N GLY A 218 27.01 -6.75 -7.69
CA GLY A 218 27.72 -7.20 -8.90
C GLY A 218 29.24 -6.93 -8.82
N THR A 219 29.62 -5.74 -8.40
CA THR A 219 31.03 -5.34 -8.19
C THR A 219 31.70 -6.20 -7.10
N ASP A 220 31.01 -6.46 -5.98
CA ASP A 220 31.54 -7.32 -4.92
C ASP A 220 31.89 -8.71 -5.48
N LEU A 221 30.97 -9.35 -6.22
CA LEU A 221 31.20 -10.65 -6.81
C LEU A 221 32.31 -10.66 -7.88
N GLN A 222 32.41 -9.60 -8.70
CA GLN A 222 33.47 -9.46 -9.69
C GLN A 222 34.87 -9.37 -9.07
N ARG A 223 34.96 -8.81 -7.87
CA ARG A 223 36.20 -8.71 -7.07
C ARG A 223 36.47 -9.96 -6.24
N GLY A 224 35.69 -11.03 -6.40
CA GLY A 224 35.82 -12.26 -5.61
C GLY A 224 35.31 -12.13 -4.15
N HIS A 225 34.62 -11.01 -3.80
CA HIS A 225 34.07 -10.83 -2.47
C HIS A 225 32.67 -11.42 -2.35
N PHE A 226 32.34 -11.90 -1.15
CA PHE A 226 30.96 -12.29 -0.83
C PHE A 226 30.05 -11.05 -0.70
N ILE A 227 28.78 -11.22 -1.06
CA ILE A 227 27.78 -10.16 -0.84
C ILE A 227 27.56 -10.03 0.67
N PRO A 228 27.79 -8.85 1.28
CA PRO A 228 27.55 -8.66 2.71
C PRO A 228 26.10 -8.97 3.10
N LEU A 229 25.89 -9.52 4.31
CA LEU A 229 24.59 -9.99 4.78
C LEU A 229 23.51 -8.90 4.72
N TYR A 230 23.81 -7.69 5.19
CA TYR A 230 22.89 -6.55 5.13
C TYR A 230 22.45 -6.20 3.71
N ARG A 231 23.37 -6.35 2.72
CA ARG A 231 23.05 -6.13 1.29
C ARG A 231 22.24 -7.29 0.75
N SER A 232 22.50 -8.50 1.18
CA SER A 232 21.73 -9.68 0.81
C SER A 232 20.25 -9.55 1.21
N TYR A 233 19.94 -9.10 2.42
CA TYR A 233 18.57 -8.81 2.85
C TYR A 233 17.90 -7.73 1.98
N ARG A 234 18.62 -6.66 1.63
CA ARG A 234 18.10 -5.61 0.74
C ARG A 234 17.78 -6.12 -0.66
N LEU A 235 18.67 -6.95 -1.25
CA LEU A 235 18.44 -7.55 -2.57
C LEU A 235 17.22 -8.47 -2.57
N ILE A 236 17.05 -9.27 -1.53
CA ILE A 236 15.88 -10.15 -1.35
C ILE A 236 14.60 -9.32 -1.26
N SER A 237 14.60 -8.25 -0.46
CA SER A 237 13.47 -7.34 -0.33
C SER A 237 13.11 -6.68 -1.66
N TYR A 238 14.08 -6.12 -2.38
CA TYR A 238 13.83 -5.47 -3.67
C TYR A 238 13.33 -6.43 -4.75
N ASN A 239 13.76 -7.68 -4.73
CA ASN A 239 13.33 -8.68 -5.71
C ASN A 239 11.81 -8.85 -5.74
N GLY A 240 11.15 -8.74 -4.57
CA GLY A 240 9.71 -8.83 -4.45
C GLY A 240 8.96 -7.76 -5.27
N TYR A 241 9.51 -6.56 -5.38
CA TYR A 241 8.90 -5.46 -6.15
C TYR A 241 8.91 -5.69 -7.66
N PHE A 242 9.91 -6.38 -8.20
CA PHE A 242 10.04 -6.57 -9.65
C PHE A 242 9.10 -7.66 -10.19
N LYS A 243 8.66 -8.58 -9.33
CA LYS A 243 7.80 -9.69 -9.74
C LYS A 243 6.44 -9.18 -10.27
N GLY A 244 6.16 -9.52 -11.54
CA GLY A 244 4.91 -9.13 -12.20
C GLY A 244 4.77 -7.63 -12.46
N THR A 245 5.88 -6.94 -12.69
CA THR A 245 5.91 -5.54 -13.13
C THR A 245 6.68 -5.39 -14.45
N LYS A 246 6.46 -4.29 -15.17
CA LYS A 246 7.26 -3.96 -16.36
C LYS A 246 8.69 -3.54 -16.05
N SER A 247 8.99 -3.23 -14.79
CA SER A 247 10.36 -2.96 -14.37
C SER A 247 11.23 -4.22 -14.33
N ARG A 248 10.67 -5.40 -14.60
CA ARG A 248 11.38 -6.67 -14.57
C ARG A 248 12.50 -6.73 -15.62
N ALA A 249 12.25 -6.34 -16.85
CA ALA A 249 13.27 -6.35 -17.91
C ALA A 249 14.49 -5.50 -17.55
N ALA A 250 14.26 -4.30 -16.98
CA ALA A 250 15.33 -3.42 -16.51
C ALA A 250 16.08 -4.01 -15.30
N ALA A 251 15.43 -4.82 -14.48
CA ALA A 251 16.07 -5.53 -13.37
C ALA A 251 16.89 -6.74 -13.85
N GLU A 252 16.40 -7.45 -14.88
CA GLU A 252 17.12 -8.56 -15.52
C GLU A 252 18.43 -8.10 -16.15
N ALA A 253 18.46 -6.91 -16.76
CA ALA A 253 19.68 -6.29 -17.27
C ALA A 253 20.76 -6.02 -16.19
N LEU A 254 20.38 -6.04 -14.90
CA LEU A 254 21.29 -5.91 -13.76
C LEU A 254 21.69 -7.28 -13.17
N ASN A 255 21.52 -8.38 -13.90
CA ASN A 255 21.75 -9.75 -13.40
C ASN A 255 20.98 -10.06 -12.09
N GLN A 256 19.80 -9.48 -11.93
CA GLN A 256 18.99 -9.58 -10.71
C GLN A 256 18.78 -10.99 -10.22
N GLN A 257 18.51 -11.96 -11.13
CA GLN A 257 18.23 -13.34 -10.72
C GLN A 257 19.47 -14.04 -10.14
N LYS A 258 20.67 -13.83 -10.75
CA LYS A 258 21.94 -14.36 -10.25
C LYS A 258 22.26 -13.79 -8.88
N LEU A 259 22.20 -12.46 -8.75
CA LEU A 259 22.49 -11.76 -7.49
C LEU A 259 21.49 -12.12 -6.38
N PHE A 260 20.21 -12.34 -6.73
CA PHE A 260 19.20 -12.82 -5.79
C PHE A 260 19.49 -14.24 -5.27
N LYS A 261 19.94 -15.15 -6.14
CA LYS A 261 20.34 -16.50 -5.72
C LYS A 261 21.53 -16.45 -4.77
N SER A 262 22.57 -15.67 -5.10
CA SER A 262 23.75 -15.47 -4.24
C SER A 262 23.39 -14.84 -2.89
N ALA A 263 22.51 -13.84 -2.89
CA ALA A 263 22.02 -13.22 -1.66
C ALA A 263 21.25 -14.22 -0.76
N LYS A 264 20.40 -15.04 -1.34
CA LYS A 264 19.69 -16.11 -0.59
C LYS A 264 20.65 -17.13 0.00
N TRP A 265 21.68 -17.51 -0.75
CA TRP A 265 22.71 -18.41 -0.25
C TRP A 265 23.45 -17.80 0.96
N ALA A 266 23.89 -16.54 0.86
CA ALA A 266 24.56 -15.83 1.96
C ALA A 266 23.71 -15.77 3.23
N VAL A 267 22.42 -15.48 3.12
CA VAL A 267 21.50 -15.45 4.28
C VAL A 267 21.32 -16.85 4.89
N ARG A 268 21.20 -17.89 4.06
CA ARG A 268 21.09 -19.27 4.55
C ARG A 268 22.36 -19.73 5.26
N ALA A 269 23.55 -19.44 4.70
CA ALA A 269 24.83 -19.78 5.29
C ALA A 269 25.02 -19.11 6.65
N ALA A 270 24.65 -17.82 6.77
CA ALA A 270 24.66 -17.11 8.05
C ALA A 270 23.75 -17.76 9.10
N ALA A 271 22.52 -18.09 8.73
CA ALA A 271 21.56 -18.73 9.64
C ALA A 271 22.02 -20.14 10.11
N ILE A 272 22.71 -20.90 9.26
CA ILE A 272 23.30 -22.21 9.65
C ILE A 272 24.41 -21.97 10.66
N LYS A 273 25.32 -21.01 10.38
CA LYS A 273 26.42 -20.68 11.30
C LYS A 273 25.91 -20.22 12.68
N GLU A 274 24.88 -19.39 12.74
CA GLU A 274 24.27 -18.97 14.00
C GLU A 274 23.72 -20.17 14.80
N ARG A 275 23.07 -21.11 14.12
CA ARG A 275 22.54 -22.32 14.78
C ARG A 275 23.65 -23.24 15.29
N SER A 276 24.75 -23.38 14.57
CA SER A 276 25.88 -24.20 15.00
C SER A 276 26.69 -23.58 16.14
N LEU A 277 26.53 -22.29 16.45
CA LEU A 277 27.15 -21.61 17.58
C LEU A 277 26.22 -21.57 18.81
N ALA A 278 24.93 -21.94 18.64
CA ALA A 278 23.94 -21.96 19.74
C ALA A 278 23.75 -23.37 20.34
N VAL A 279 24.49 -24.36 19.86
CA VAL A 279 24.59 -25.73 20.37
C VAL A 279 25.96 -25.92 21.02
#